data_2b61e6d218b60117eaa04426f75c6fdb
#
_entry.id   2b61e6d218b60117eaa04426f75c6fdb
#
_cell.length_a   1.000
_cell.length_b   1.000
_cell.length_c   1.000
_cell.angle_alpha   90.00
_cell.angle_beta   90.00
_cell.angle_gamma   90.00
#
_symmetry.space_group_name_H-M   'P 1'
#
loop_
_entity.id
_entity.type
_entity.pdbx_description
1 polymer ?
#
loop_
_entity_poly.entity_id
_entity_poly.type
_entity_poly.pdbx_seq_one_letter_code
_entity_poly.pdbx_strand_id
1 'polypeptide(L)'
;MMGENKEILNKAIDIIRQRRNRAKALNDLHFEEINTKIPEIGEINSQLARTGMEILNIIKSGENVSTRIQEMKDKNFQAQLMVKSLLTQYGYPEDYLKIKYTCSECADTGFVGNQKCTCFKNLIARLSVGKMNAGSQIQLCSFDSFKLNYYQGKTTEETAEYRDIMSKIFNYCKNYADNFTLSSHNILMFGKTGLGKTHLSLSIANEVLKKGFNVLYDSSLNYLRRIEKEHFGRDTSGVDTLEMLLSSDLLILDDLGSEFDTPF
;
A
#
# COMPACT_ATOMS: atom_id res chain seq x y z
N MET A 1 20.96 0.76 -13.04
CA MET A 1 20.19 -0.27 -12.33
C MET A 1 20.46 -0.31 -10.82
N MET A 2 21.68 -0.41 -10.28
CA MET A 2 21.94 -0.30 -8.83
C MET A 2 21.45 1.04 -8.20
N GLY A 3 21.49 2.14 -8.94
CA GLY A 3 20.99 3.44 -8.48
C GLY A 3 19.48 3.54 -8.34
N GLU A 4 18.72 2.85 -9.18
CA GLU A 4 17.27 2.97 -9.28
C GLU A 4 16.53 2.29 -8.11
N ASN A 5 17.00 1.12 -7.67
CA ASN A 5 16.46 0.44 -6.49
C ASN A 5 16.77 1.20 -5.20
N LYS A 6 17.95 1.82 -5.13
CA LYS A 6 18.33 2.67 -4.00
C LYS A 6 17.40 3.88 -3.91
N GLU A 7 17.00 4.44 -5.04
CA GLU A 7 16.05 5.56 -5.10
C GLU A 7 14.65 5.19 -4.60
N ILE A 8 14.09 4.05 -5.07
CA ILE A 8 12.79 3.54 -4.62
C ILE A 8 12.84 3.23 -3.12
N LEU A 9 13.89 2.55 -2.67
CA LEU A 9 14.07 2.23 -1.25
C LEU A 9 14.15 3.49 -0.39
N ASN A 10 14.94 4.48 -0.79
CA ASN A 10 15.04 5.76 -0.09
C ASN A 10 13.71 6.49 -0.04
N LYS A 11 12.96 6.52 -1.16
CA LYS A 11 11.63 7.12 -1.23
C LYS A 11 10.64 6.38 -0.30
N ALA A 12 10.70 5.06 -0.24
CA ALA A 12 9.87 4.28 0.67
C ALA A 12 10.21 4.58 2.15
N ILE A 13 11.50 4.66 2.49
CA ILE A 13 11.97 5.03 3.84
C ILE A 13 11.46 6.43 4.20
N ASP A 14 11.56 7.38 3.30
CA ASP A 14 11.12 8.75 3.55
C ASP A 14 9.61 8.83 3.78
N ILE A 15 8.80 8.11 3.00
CA ILE A 15 7.35 8.03 3.20
C ILE A 15 7.00 7.43 4.58
N ILE A 16 7.64 6.32 4.96
CA ILE A 16 7.43 5.70 6.27
C ILE A 16 7.81 6.67 7.40
N ARG A 17 8.97 7.35 7.28
CA ARG A 17 9.42 8.35 8.24
C ARG A 17 8.44 9.52 8.36
N GLN A 18 7.94 10.02 7.23
CA GLN A 18 6.94 11.09 7.21
C GLN A 18 5.64 10.68 7.90
N ARG A 19 5.13 9.45 7.64
CA ARG A 19 3.93 8.91 8.32
C ARG A 19 4.14 8.87 9.83
N ARG A 20 5.27 8.34 10.29
CA ARG A 20 5.60 8.26 11.70
C ARG A 20 5.70 9.62 12.36
N ASN A 21 6.39 10.58 11.72
CA ASN A 21 6.53 11.94 12.24
C ASN A 21 5.19 12.65 12.30
N ARG A 22 4.33 12.48 11.27
CA ARG A 22 2.98 13.05 11.27
C ARG A 22 2.12 12.47 12.40
N ALA A 23 2.18 11.16 12.63
CA ALA A 23 1.44 10.52 13.73
C ALA A 23 1.89 11.06 15.10
N LYS A 24 3.19 11.24 15.29
CA LYS A 24 3.75 11.84 16.53
C LYS A 24 3.33 13.31 16.68
N ALA A 25 3.52 14.12 15.64
CA ALA A 25 3.14 15.54 15.70
C ALA A 25 1.65 15.75 15.99
N LEU A 26 0.77 14.91 15.42
CA LEU A 26 -0.65 14.95 15.73
C LEU A 26 -0.91 14.58 17.21
N ASN A 27 -0.20 13.59 17.71
CA ASN A 27 -0.30 13.20 19.13
C ASN A 27 0.18 14.32 20.07
N ASP A 28 1.27 15.01 19.71
CA ASP A 28 1.79 16.16 20.47
C ASP A 28 0.75 17.30 20.53
N LEU A 29 0.05 17.59 19.41
CA LEU A 29 -1.06 18.54 19.39
C LEU A 29 -2.23 18.10 20.29
N HIS A 30 -2.57 16.81 20.31
CA HIS A 30 -3.57 16.28 21.23
C HIS A 30 -3.16 16.46 22.70
N PHE A 31 -1.88 16.24 23.01
CA PHE A 31 -1.35 16.48 24.35
C PHE A 31 -1.43 17.95 24.74
N GLU A 32 -1.07 18.88 23.87
CA GLU A 32 -1.17 20.32 24.12
C GLU A 32 -2.63 20.75 24.33
N GLU A 33 -3.55 20.26 23.49
CA GLU A 33 -4.99 20.52 23.62
C GLU A 33 -5.52 20.04 25.00
N ILE A 34 -5.21 18.78 25.36
CA ILE A 34 -5.69 18.19 26.61
C ILE A 34 -5.06 18.87 27.83
N ASN A 35 -3.77 19.18 27.80
CA ASN A 35 -3.10 19.89 28.91
C ASN A 35 -3.71 21.28 29.15
N THR A 36 -4.20 21.94 28.08
CA THR A 36 -4.87 23.24 28.22
C THR A 36 -6.29 23.10 28.79
N LYS A 37 -7.03 22.05 28.37
CA LYS A 37 -8.42 21.85 28.78
C LYS A 37 -8.59 21.09 30.09
N ILE A 38 -7.66 20.19 30.41
CA ILE A 38 -7.70 19.29 31.59
C ILE A 38 -6.29 19.27 32.20
N PRO A 39 -5.90 20.32 32.96
CA PRO A 39 -4.54 20.44 33.53
C PRO A 39 -4.12 19.24 34.37
N GLU A 40 -5.08 18.59 35.05
CA GLU A 40 -4.84 17.41 35.91
C GLU A 40 -4.21 16.26 35.11
N ILE A 41 -4.59 16.09 33.83
CA ILE A 41 -3.97 15.07 32.96
C ILE A 41 -2.51 15.43 32.68
N GLY A 42 -2.18 16.72 32.51
CA GLY A 42 -0.81 17.19 32.34
C GLY A 42 0.07 16.87 33.56
N GLU A 43 -0.44 17.07 34.77
CA GLU A 43 0.25 16.72 36.02
C GLU A 43 0.49 15.21 36.15
N ILE A 44 -0.53 14.39 35.87
CA ILE A 44 -0.42 12.93 35.90
C ILE A 44 0.61 12.43 34.88
N ASN A 45 0.58 12.96 33.65
CA ASN A 45 1.53 12.58 32.59
C ASN A 45 2.97 12.99 32.96
N SER A 46 3.15 14.13 33.61
CA SER A 46 4.45 14.57 34.10
C SER A 46 5.01 13.63 35.17
N GLN A 47 4.15 13.12 36.07
CA GLN A 47 4.54 12.11 37.04
C GLN A 47 4.89 10.78 36.38
N LEU A 48 4.07 10.32 35.42
CA LEU A 48 4.35 9.10 34.66
C LEU A 48 5.67 9.18 33.89
N ALA A 49 6.02 10.33 33.32
CA ALA A 49 7.30 10.53 32.60
C ALA A 49 8.53 10.38 33.51
N ARG A 50 8.42 10.70 34.80
CA ARG A 50 9.52 10.56 35.80
C ARG A 50 9.77 9.12 36.23
N THR A 51 8.82 8.22 35.99
CA THR A 51 8.87 6.81 36.42
C THR A 51 10.11 6.08 35.92
N GLY A 52 10.59 6.38 34.72
CA GLY A 52 11.79 5.77 34.18
C GLY A 52 13.05 6.04 35.02
N MET A 53 13.21 7.27 35.49
CA MET A 53 14.32 7.64 36.38
C MET A 53 14.17 7.00 37.80
N GLU A 54 12.94 6.91 38.29
CA GLU A 54 12.67 6.28 39.58
C GLU A 54 12.98 4.79 39.54
N ILE A 55 12.64 4.08 38.46
CA ILE A 55 13.02 2.67 38.27
C ILE A 55 14.54 2.50 38.30
N LEU A 56 15.28 3.37 37.60
CA LEU A 56 16.74 3.31 37.62
C LEU A 56 17.31 3.52 39.02
N ASN A 57 16.74 4.43 39.80
CA ASN A 57 17.15 4.69 41.17
C ASN A 57 16.83 3.49 42.12
N ILE A 58 15.67 2.83 41.92
CA ILE A 58 15.31 1.61 42.66
C ILE A 58 16.30 0.50 42.36
N ILE A 59 16.66 0.28 41.09
CA ILE A 59 17.63 -0.75 40.70
C ILE A 59 19.00 -0.46 41.29
N LYS A 60 19.44 0.81 41.32
CA LYS A 60 20.73 1.22 41.90
C LYS A 60 20.77 1.03 43.41
N SER A 61 19.66 1.21 44.14
CA SER A 61 19.61 1.05 45.59
C SER A 61 19.76 -0.42 46.06
N GLY A 62 19.40 -1.39 45.21
CA GLY A 62 19.55 -2.81 45.49
C GLY A 62 18.61 -3.37 46.57
N GLU A 63 17.84 -2.53 47.26
CA GLU A 63 16.96 -2.94 48.34
C GLU A 63 15.51 -3.13 47.86
N ASN A 64 14.94 -4.30 48.15
CA ASN A 64 13.52 -4.64 47.87
C ASN A 64 13.07 -4.27 46.43
N VAL A 65 13.97 -4.41 45.45
CA VAL A 65 13.79 -3.95 44.07
C VAL A 65 12.49 -4.49 43.46
N SER A 66 12.20 -5.78 43.64
CA SER A 66 11.00 -6.41 43.06
C SER A 66 9.70 -5.81 43.61
N THR A 67 9.61 -5.63 44.94
CA THR A 67 8.42 -5.06 45.61
C THR A 67 8.19 -3.61 45.21
N ARG A 68 9.26 -2.80 45.20
CA ARG A 68 9.18 -1.38 44.80
C ARG A 68 8.83 -1.17 43.34
N ILE A 69 9.32 -2.03 42.46
CA ILE A 69 8.94 -2.00 41.05
C ILE A 69 7.46 -2.39 40.86
N GLN A 70 6.97 -3.37 41.67
CA GLN A 70 5.56 -3.76 41.58
C GLN A 70 4.64 -2.63 42.09
N GLU A 71 4.94 -2.02 43.21
CA GLU A 71 4.19 -0.85 43.73
C GLU A 71 4.15 0.30 42.72
N MET A 72 5.26 0.53 42.03
CA MET A 72 5.33 1.57 40.99
C MET A 72 4.49 1.22 39.76
N LYS A 73 4.48 -0.05 39.34
CA LYS A 73 3.59 -0.53 38.25
C LYS A 73 2.13 -0.31 38.60
N ASP A 74 1.75 -0.63 39.84
CA ASP A 74 0.37 -0.48 40.31
C ASP A 74 -0.03 1.00 40.37
N LYS A 75 0.85 1.89 40.85
CA LYS A 75 0.62 3.35 40.82
C LYS A 75 0.47 3.88 39.38
N ASN A 76 1.35 3.45 38.48
CA ASN A 76 1.29 3.87 37.08
C ASN A 76 0.01 3.36 36.40
N PHE A 77 -0.41 2.14 36.69
CA PHE A 77 -1.66 1.61 36.18
C PHE A 77 -2.87 2.42 36.65
N GLN A 78 -2.94 2.76 37.94
CA GLN A 78 -4.00 3.61 38.50
C GLN A 78 -3.98 5.01 37.84
N ALA A 79 -2.81 5.61 37.67
CA ALA A 79 -2.65 6.89 36.99
C ALA A 79 -3.17 6.84 35.52
N GLN A 80 -2.86 5.77 34.81
CA GLN A 80 -3.38 5.58 33.44
C GLN A 80 -4.90 5.40 33.40
N LEU A 81 -5.49 4.69 34.37
CA LEU A 81 -6.94 4.56 34.49
C LEU A 81 -7.59 5.93 34.77
N MET A 82 -6.97 6.75 35.64
CA MET A 82 -7.45 8.09 35.96
C MET A 82 -7.43 8.99 34.71
N VAL A 83 -6.36 8.96 33.91
CA VAL A 83 -6.29 9.70 32.64
C VAL A 83 -7.43 9.29 31.69
N LYS A 84 -7.69 7.98 31.54
CA LYS A 84 -8.81 7.50 30.70
C LYS A 84 -10.16 7.98 31.21
N SER A 85 -10.39 7.90 32.52
CA SER A 85 -11.62 8.37 33.16
C SER A 85 -11.84 9.87 32.91
N LEU A 86 -10.80 10.69 33.12
CA LEU A 86 -10.87 12.13 32.88
C LEU A 86 -11.15 12.43 31.38
N LEU A 87 -10.46 11.75 30.44
CA LEU A 87 -10.73 11.91 29.01
C LEU A 87 -12.20 11.65 28.69
N THR A 88 -12.75 10.53 29.18
CA THR A 88 -14.15 10.15 28.95
C THR A 88 -15.11 11.16 29.58
N GLN A 89 -14.83 11.63 30.77
CA GLN A 89 -15.65 12.63 31.46
C GLN A 89 -15.75 13.96 30.70
N TYR A 90 -14.67 14.34 30.00
CA TYR A 90 -14.64 15.53 29.15
C TYR A 90 -15.04 15.27 27.69
N GLY A 91 -15.59 14.08 27.37
CA GLY A 91 -16.10 13.74 26.05
C GLY A 91 -15.05 13.30 25.03
N TYR A 92 -13.82 12.98 25.45
CA TYR A 92 -12.77 12.47 24.60
C TYR A 92 -12.73 10.94 24.61
N PRO A 93 -12.28 10.29 23.50
CA PRO A 93 -12.03 8.85 23.50
C PRO A 93 -10.93 8.47 24.51
N GLU A 94 -11.04 7.29 25.14
CA GLU A 94 -10.03 6.79 26.10
C GLU A 94 -8.63 6.68 25.49
N ASP A 95 -8.53 6.50 24.17
CA ASP A 95 -7.28 6.35 23.43
C ASP A 95 -6.83 7.64 22.73
N TYR A 96 -7.42 8.80 23.07
CA TYR A 96 -7.15 10.08 22.42
C TYR A 96 -5.69 10.50 22.45
N LEU A 97 -4.99 10.20 23.55
CA LEU A 97 -3.56 10.46 23.73
C LEU A 97 -2.64 9.33 23.27
N LYS A 98 -3.18 8.30 22.59
CA LYS A 98 -2.35 7.26 21.99
C LYS A 98 -1.94 7.63 20.56
N ILE A 99 -0.67 7.42 20.23
CA ILE A 99 -0.18 7.63 18.86
C ILE A 99 -0.87 6.63 17.95
N LYS A 100 -1.59 7.13 16.94
CA LYS A 100 -2.26 6.30 15.91
C LYS A 100 -1.37 6.18 14.68
N TYR A 101 -0.55 5.14 14.66
CA TYR A 101 0.29 4.82 13.51
C TYR A 101 -0.54 4.23 12.37
N THR A 102 -0.10 4.45 11.11
CA THR A 102 -0.74 3.88 9.92
C THR A 102 -0.62 2.35 9.92
N CYS A 103 0.52 1.83 10.35
CA CYS A 103 0.74 0.40 10.54
C CYS A 103 0.88 0.09 12.03
N SER A 104 -0.07 -0.64 12.60
CA SER A 104 -0.05 -1.04 14.01
C SER A 104 1.04 -2.08 14.33
N GLU A 105 1.44 -2.89 13.34
CA GLU A 105 2.41 -3.97 13.50
C GLU A 105 3.83 -3.42 13.72
N CYS A 106 4.27 -2.48 12.89
CA CYS A 106 5.61 -1.91 12.98
C CYS A 106 5.64 -0.49 13.58
N ALA A 107 4.50 0.11 13.94
CA ALA A 107 4.39 1.49 14.40
C ALA A 107 5.10 2.49 13.45
N ASP A 108 4.88 2.30 12.14
CA ASP A 108 5.49 3.08 11.06
C ASP A 108 7.04 3.18 11.16
N THR A 109 7.70 2.08 11.58
CA THR A 109 9.16 1.94 11.50
C THR A 109 9.58 1.30 10.18
N GLY A 110 8.68 0.56 9.53
CA GLY A 110 8.95 -0.26 8.36
C GLY A 110 9.58 -1.62 8.69
N PHE A 111 9.88 -1.91 9.97
CA PHE A 111 10.55 -3.14 10.40
C PHE A 111 9.89 -3.73 11.65
N VAL A 112 9.87 -5.07 11.71
CA VAL A 112 9.51 -5.85 12.89
C VAL A 112 10.71 -6.72 13.24
N GLY A 113 11.41 -6.38 14.33
CA GLY A 113 12.73 -6.95 14.60
C GLY A 113 13.71 -6.63 13.46
N ASN A 114 14.36 -7.67 12.91
CA ASN A 114 15.31 -7.52 11.79
C ASN A 114 14.67 -7.72 10.41
N GLN A 115 13.35 -7.89 10.33
CA GLN A 115 12.66 -8.15 9.06
C GLN A 115 11.87 -6.93 8.59
N LYS A 116 11.78 -6.73 7.28
CA LYS A 116 10.91 -5.70 6.68
C LYS A 116 9.45 -6.04 6.97
N CYS A 117 8.71 -5.08 7.52
CA CYS A 117 7.27 -5.22 7.72
C CYS A 117 6.53 -5.34 6.38
N THR A 118 5.42 -6.06 6.39
CA THR A 118 4.55 -6.21 5.20
C THR A 118 4.13 -4.86 4.62
N CYS A 119 3.82 -3.86 5.46
CA CYS A 119 3.47 -2.51 4.99
C CYS A 119 4.62 -1.85 4.21
N PHE A 120 5.88 -2.09 4.59
CA PHE A 120 7.05 -1.55 3.92
C PHE A 120 7.35 -2.28 2.61
N LYS A 121 7.21 -3.61 2.58
CA LYS A 121 7.32 -4.40 1.35
C LYS A 121 6.28 -3.94 0.31
N ASN A 122 5.02 -3.81 0.71
CA ASN A 122 3.94 -3.33 -0.15
C ASN A 122 4.20 -1.91 -0.66
N LEU A 123 4.76 -1.03 0.16
CA LEU A 123 5.11 0.32 -0.27
C LEU A 123 6.22 0.32 -1.33
N ILE A 124 7.27 -0.49 -1.14
CA ILE A 124 8.34 -0.66 -2.14
C ILE A 124 7.75 -1.20 -3.45
N ALA A 125 6.90 -2.24 -3.38
CA ALA A 125 6.24 -2.81 -4.56
C ALA A 125 5.42 -1.74 -5.32
N ARG A 126 4.60 -0.96 -4.60
CA ARG A 126 3.81 0.14 -5.20
C ARG A 126 4.68 1.20 -5.89
N LEU A 127 5.77 1.60 -5.27
CA LEU A 127 6.68 2.59 -5.86
C LEU A 127 7.43 2.02 -7.08
N SER A 128 7.78 0.74 -7.05
CA SER A 128 8.40 0.05 -8.18
C SER A 128 7.46 -0.03 -9.37
N VAL A 129 6.19 -0.38 -9.14
CA VAL A 129 5.13 -0.39 -10.15
C VAL A 129 4.91 1.00 -10.74
N GLY A 130 4.82 2.03 -9.90
CA GLY A 130 4.65 3.41 -10.35
C GLY A 130 5.78 3.85 -11.29
N LYS A 131 7.01 3.43 -11.03
CA LYS A 131 8.17 3.73 -11.87
C LYS A 131 8.16 2.93 -13.18
N MET A 132 7.79 1.65 -13.13
CA MET A 132 7.66 0.80 -14.33
C MET A 132 6.54 1.31 -15.26
N ASN A 133 5.42 1.74 -14.68
CA ASN A 133 4.29 2.28 -15.43
C ASN A 133 4.52 3.71 -15.97
N ALA A 134 5.46 4.46 -15.40
CA ALA A 134 5.75 5.84 -15.84
C ALA A 134 6.25 5.92 -17.30
N GLY A 135 6.82 4.84 -17.84
CA GLY A 135 7.20 4.68 -19.25
C GLY A 135 6.24 3.81 -20.05
N SER A 136 5.17 3.29 -19.44
CA SER A 136 4.24 2.36 -20.08
C SER A 136 3.14 3.09 -20.85
N GLN A 137 2.55 2.39 -21.82
CA GLN A 137 1.43 2.90 -22.62
C GLN A 137 0.11 3.02 -21.85
N ILE A 138 0.06 2.64 -20.55
CA ILE A 138 -1.16 2.65 -19.74
C ILE A 138 -1.84 4.02 -19.74
N GLN A 139 -1.06 5.10 -19.63
CA GLN A 139 -1.60 6.46 -19.58
C GLN A 139 -2.13 6.97 -20.93
N LEU A 140 -1.79 6.30 -22.03
CA LEU A 140 -2.17 6.69 -23.39
C LEU A 140 -3.56 6.15 -23.79
N CYS A 141 -4.08 5.15 -23.10
CA CYS A 141 -5.36 4.53 -23.38
C CYS A 141 -6.41 4.90 -22.33
N SER A 142 -7.58 5.28 -22.79
CA SER A 142 -8.75 5.52 -21.95
C SER A 142 -10.01 5.02 -22.64
N PHE A 143 -11.09 4.78 -21.88
CA PHE A 143 -12.39 4.47 -22.47
C PHE A 143 -12.90 5.57 -23.39
N ASP A 144 -12.57 6.84 -23.12
CA ASP A 144 -12.98 7.98 -23.97
C ASP A 144 -12.28 8.00 -25.32
N SER A 145 -11.06 7.43 -25.39
CA SER A 145 -10.31 7.31 -26.65
C SER A 145 -10.70 6.10 -27.50
N PHE A 146 -11.49 5.16 -26.93
CA PHE A 146 -11.98 3.99 -27.66
C PHE A 146 -13.13 4.36 -28.59
N LYS A 147 -13.00 4.07 -29.91
CA LYS A 147 -13.97 4.51 -30.92
C LYS A 147 -14.62 3.31 -31.60
N LEU A 148 -15.91 3.16 -31.41
CA LEU A 148 -16.72 2.11 -32.03
C LEU A 148 -16.81 2.28 -33.57
N ASN A 149 -16.51 3.45 -34.11
CA ASN A 149 -16.57 3.73 -35.57
C ASN A 149 -15.56 2.92 -36.38
N TYR A 150 -14.52 2.37 -35.74
CA TYR A 150 -13.54 1.51 -36.43
C TYR A 150 -14.08 0.11 -36.75
N TYR A 151 -15.18 -0.32 -36.11
CA TYR A 151 -15.76 -1.64 -36.38
C TYR A 151 -16.75 -1.52 -37.56
N GLN A 152 -16.29 -1.99 -38.75
CA GLN A 152 -17.04 -1.94 -39.97
C GLN A 152 -17.10 -3.34 -40.58
N GLY A 153 -18.29 -3.76 -41.04
CA GLY A 153 -18.51 -4.93 -41.85
C GLY A 153 -18.55 -4.58 -43.34
N LYS A 154 -18.73 -5.57 -44.19
CA LYS A 154 -18.89 -5.39 -45.64
C LYS A 154 -20.24 -4.78 -46.01
N THR A 155 -21.25 -4.99 -45.17
CA THR A 155 -22.60 -4.43 -45.34
C THR A 155 -22.94 -3.51 -44.18
N THR A 156 -24.03 -2.75 -44.28
CA THR A 156 -24.55 -1.88 -43.24
C THR A 156 -25.01 -2.69 -42.03
N GLU A 157 -25.65 -3.84 -42.29
CA GLU A 157 -26.15 -4.77 -41.27
C GLU A 157 -24.99 -5.39 -40.46
N GLU A 158 -23.96 -5.93 -41.17
CA GLU A 158 -22.77 -6.46 -40.49
C GLU A 158 -22.06 -5.38 -39.64
N THR A 159 -22.00 -4.15 -40.16
CA THR A 159 -21.39 -3.02 -39.40
C THR A 159 -22.18 -2.71 -38.15
N ALA A 160 -23.51 -2.75 -38.19
CA ALA A 160 -24.37 -2.54 -37.06
C ALA A 160 -24.19 -3.67 -36.02
N GLU A 161 -24.12 -4.92 -36.47
CA GLU A 161 -23.89 -6.07 -35.58
C GLU A 161 -22.52 -6.00 -34.88
N TYR A 162 -21.44 -5.73 -35.64
CA TYR A 162 -20.09 -5.63 -35.06
C TYR A 162 -19.99 -4.50 -34.03
N ARG A 163 -20.63 -3.37 -34.30
CA ARG A 163 -20.67 -2.24 -33.34
C ARG A 163 -21.49 -2.57 -32.10
N ASP A 164 -22.59 -3.27 -32.24
CA ASP A 164 -23.41 -3.72 -31.09
C ASP A 164 -22.61 -4.67 -30.18
N ILE A 165 -21.94 -5.67 -30.79
CA ILE A 165 -21.07 -6.60 -30.05
C ILE A 165 -19.97 -5.84 -29.32
N MET A 166 -19.25 -4.95 -30.02
CA MET A 166 -18.17 -4.20 -29.41
C MET A 166 -18.64 -3.20 -28.36
N SER A 167 -19.83 -2.64 -28.52
CA SER A 167 -20.46 -1.79 -27.50
C SER A 167 -20.75 -2.56 -26.22
N LYS A 168 -21.24 -3.78 -26.33
CA LYS A 168 -21.47 -4.67 -25.18
C LYS A 168 -20.16 -5.00 -24.47
N ILE A 169 -19.11 -5.34 -25.22
CA ILE A 169 -17.76 -5.62 -24.66
C ILE A 169 -17.19 -4.36 -23.98
N PHE A 170 -17.27 -3.22 -24.64
CA PHE A 170 -16.83 -1.94 -24.07
C PHE A 170 -17.53 -1.61 -22.76
N ASN A 171 -18.86 -1.72 -22.72
CA ASN A 171 -19.65 -1.45 -21.52
C ASN A 171 -19.32 -2.44 -20.39
N TYR A 172 -19.09 -3.71 -20.73
CA TYR A 172 -18.64 -4.71 -19.77
C TYR A 172 -17.28 -4.32 -19.15
N CYS A 173 -16.28 -3.98 -19.98
CA CYS A 173 -14.96 -3.57 -19.52
C CYS A 173 -15.02 -2.30 -18.67
N LYS A 174 -15.83 -1.32 -19.06
CA LYS A 174 -16.02 -0.09 -18.30
C LYS A 174 -16.68 -0.36 -16.95
N ASN A 175 -17.76 -1.13 -16.93
CA ASN A 175 -18.43 -1.52 -15.69
C ASN A 175 -17.51 -2.33 -14.77
N TYR A 176 -16.69 -3.22 -15.32
CA TYR A 176 -15.67 -3.95 -14.56
C TYR A 176 -14.69 -2.99 -13.89
N ALA A 177 -14.14 -2.03 -14.64
CA ALA A 177 -13.21 -1.05 -14.11
C ALA A 177 -13.87 -0.15 -13.05
N ASP A 178 -15.13 0.26 -13.29
CA ASP A 178 -15.89 1.12 -12.37
C ASP A 178 -16.22 0.40 -11.05
N ASN A 179 -16.40 -0.91 -11.05
CA ASN A 179 -16.73 -1.73 -9.87
C ASN A 179 -15.57 -2.60 -9.40
N PHE A 180 -14.34 -2.33 -9.83
CA PHE A 180 -13.19 -3.15 -9.48
C PHE A 180 -12.95 -3.20 -7.97
N THR A 181 -12.75 -4.42 -7.46
CA THR A 181 -12.34 -4.75 -6.09
C THR A 181 -11.33 -5.90 -6.13
N LEU A 182 -10.65 -6.18 -5.01
CA LEU A 182 -9.71 -7.31 -4.91
C LEU A 182 -10.36 -8.69 -5.08
N SER A 183 -11.69 -8.78 -4.99
CA SER A 183 -12.47 -9.98 -5.25
C SER A 183 -13.09 -10.04 -6.66
N SER A 184 -12.75 -9.08 -7.52
CA SER A 184 -13.20 -9.08 -8.92
C SER A 184 -12.68 -10.32 -9.65
N HIS A 185 -13.51 -10.89 -10.53
CA HIS A 185 -13.14 -12.07 -11.32
C HIS A 185 -12.12 -11.73 -12.41
N ASN A 186 -11.41 -12.74 -12.90
CA ASN A 186 -10.46 -12.58 -14.00
C ASN A 186 -11.19 -12.40 -15.33
N ILE A 187 -10.57 -11.64 -16.25
CA ILE A 187 -11.04 -11.46 -17.63
C ILE A 187 -10.03 -12.07 -18.58
N LEU A 188 -10.50 -12.93 -19.49
CA LEU A 188 -9.70 -13.41 -20.60
C LEU A 188 -10.21 -12.75 -21.89
N MET A 189 -9.32 -11.98 -22.57
CA MET A 189 -9.61 -11.35 -23.85
C MET A 189 -8.95 -12.14 -24.98
N PHE A 190 -9.73 -12.66 -25.90
CA PHE A 190 -9.23 -13.37 -27.08
C PHE A 190 -9.85 -12.83 -28.37
N GLY A 191 -9.19 -13.04 -29.49
CA GLY A 191 -9.62 -12.58 -30.80
C GLY A 191 -8.46 -12.13 -31.66
N LYS A 192 -8.74 -11.80 -32.94
CA LYS A 192 -7.73 -11.35 -33.92
C LYS A 192 -7.00 -10.07 -33.46
N THR A 193 -5.79 -9.88 -33.99
CA THR A 193 -5.03 -8.64 -33.78
C THR A 193 -5.81 -7.43 -34.30
N GLY A 194 -5.67 -6.28 -33.65
CA GLY A 194 -6.33 -5.03 -34.05
C GLY A 194 -7.77 -4.86 -33.54
N LEU A 195 -8.34 -5.81 -32.80
CA LEU A 195 -9.70 -5.71 -32.26
C LEU A 195 -9.80 -4.88 -30.95
N GLY A 196 -8.75 -4.20 -30.53
CA GLY A 196 -8.78 -3.30 -29.36
C GLY A 196 -8.61 -3.99 -28.01
N LYS A 197 -8.17 -5.25 -27.93
CA LYS A 197 -7.93 -5.98 -26.66
C LYS A 197 -6.99 -5.20 -25.75
N THR A 198 -5.80 -4.86 -26.22
CA THR A 198 -4.81 -4.06 -25.49
C THR A 198 -5.35 -2.69 -25.08
N HIS A 199 -6.12 -2.02 -25.96
CA HIS A 199 -6.73 -0.73 -25.63
C HIS A 199 -7.71 -0.85 -24.46
N LEU A 200 -8.58 -1.85 -24.47
CA LEU A 200 -9.56 -2.07 -23.41
C LEU A 200 -8.87 -2.48 -22.10
N SER A 201 -7.87 -3.38 -22.14
CA SER A 201 -7.13 -3.78 -20.96
C SER A 201 -6.36 -2.61 -20.33
N LEU A 202 -5.73 -1.74 -21.13
CA LEU A 202 -5.07 -0.52 -20.66
C LEU A 202 -6.08 0.53 -20.16
N SER A 203 -7.27 0.61 -20.74
CA SER A 203 -8.33 1.49 -20.23
C SER A 203 -8.81 1.04 -18.84
N ILE A 204 -8.97 -0.28 -18.62
CA ILE A 204 -9.25 -0.85 -17.31
C ILE A 204 -8.11 -0.51 -16.34
N ALA A 205 -6.86 -0.74 -16.73
CA ALA A 205 -5.68 -0.42 -15.93
C ALA A 205 -5.68 1.03 -15.47
N ASN A 206 -5.95 1.97 -16.38
CA ASN A 206 -5.97 3.40 -16.09
C ASN A 206 -7.03 3.77 -15.05
N GLU A 207 -8.26 3.26 -15.19
CA GLU A 207 -9.33 3.54 -14.22
C GLU A 207 -9.06 2.89 -12.84
N VAL A 208 -8.53 1.67 -12.83
CA VAL A 208 -8.15 0.96 -11.59
C VAL A 208 -7.00 1.67 -10.87
N LEU A 209 -5.99 2.18 -11.61
CA LEU A 209 -4.91 3.01 -11.08
C LEU A 209 -5.43 4.30 -10.45
N LYS A 210 -6.38 5.01 -11.08
CA LYS A 210 -7.00 6.22 -10.54
C LYS A 210 -7.69 5.99 -9.21
N LYS A 211 -8.20 4.78 -8.98
CA LYS A 211 -8.79 4.35 -7.70
C LYS A 211 -7.75 4.02 -6.61
N GLY A 212 -6.46 4.09 -6.93
CA GLY A 212 -5.36 3.85 -6.00
C GLY A 212 -4.94 2.39 -5.85
N PHE A 213 -5.43 1.50 -6.72
CA PHE A 213 -4.98 0.12 -6.76
C PHE A 213 -3.63 -0.01 -7.48
N ASN A 214 -2.94 -1.10 -7.19
CA ASN A 214 -1.64 -1.44 -7.75
C ASN A 214 -1.82 -2.25 -9.03
N VAL A 215 -1.52 -1.68 -10.18
CA VAL A 215 -1.70 -2.33 -11.48
C VAL A 215 -0.35 -2.60 -12.12
N LEU A 216 -0.13 -3.83 -12.57
CA LEU A 216 1.00 -4.23 -13.40
C LEU A 216 0.52 -4.57 -14.80
N TYR A 217 1.21 -4.03 -15.81
CA TYR A 217 0.99 -4.31 -17.22
C TYR A 217 2.32 -4.51 -17.93
N ASP A 218 2.47 -5.67 -18.54
CA ASP A 218 3.53 -5.94 -19.53
C ASP A 218 3.13 -7.18 -20.36
N SER A 219 3.90 -7.48 -21.41
CA SER A 219 3.74 -8.75 -22.11
C SER A 219 4.20 -9.92 -21.22
N SER A 220 3.54 -11.06 -21.32
CA SER A 220 3.91 -12.29 -20.63
C SER A 220 5.38 -12.65 -20.85
N LEU A 221 5.86 -12.51 -22.08
CA LEU A 221 7.26 -12.76 -22.45
C LEU A 221 8.24 -11.85 -21.69
N ASN A 222 7.90 -10.58 -21.47
CA ASN A 222 8.77 -9.65 -20.74
C ASN A 222 8.88 -10.02 -19.27
N TYR A 223 7.80 -10.42 -18.64
CA TYR A 223 7.83 -10.90 -17.24
C TYR A 223 8.66 -12.18 -17.10
N LEU A 224 8.44 -13.17 -17.99
CA LEU A 224 9.21 -14.41 -17.96
C LEU A 224 10.72 -14.17 -18.15
N ARG A 225 11.11 -13.31 -19.10
CA ARG A 225 12.51 -12.92 -19.29
C ARG A 225 13.13 -12.24 -18.07
N ARG A 226 12.36 -11.46 -17.32
CA ARG A 226 12.87 -10.83 -16.08
C ARG A 226 13.10 -11.89 -15.00
N ILE A 227 12.09 -12.76 -14.77
CA ILE A 227 12.19 -13.86 -13.80
C ILE A 227 13.38 -14.78 -14.15
N GLU A 228 13.55 -15.12 -15.42
CA GLU A 228 14.69 -15.92 -15.90
C GLU A 228 16.03 -15.23 -15.57
N LYS A 229 16.18 -13.93 -15.85
CA LYS A 229 17.40 -13.18 -15.54
C LYS A 229 17.69 -13.13 -14.05
N GLU A 230 16.67 -12.97 -13.22
CA GLU A 230 16.78 -12.99 -11.77
C GLU A 230 17.23 -14.38 -11.28
N HIS A 231 16.57 -15.44 -11.78
CA HIS A 231 16.89 -16.82 -11.42
C HIS A 231 18.35 -17.21 -11.73
N PHE A 232 18.86 -16.80 -12.88
CA PHE A 232 20.25 -17.08 -13.29
C PHE A 232 21.27 -16.05 -12.76
N GLY A 233 20.92 -15.20 -11.81
CA GLY A 233 21.81 -14.23 -11.18
C GLY A 233 22.35 -13.14 -12.13
N ARG A 234 21.72 -12.95 -13.29
CA ARG A 234 22.08 -11.93 -14.28
C ARG A 234 21.46 -10.57 -13.99
N ASP A 235 20.53 -10.53 -13.05
CA ASP A 235 19.94 -9.30 -12.56
C ASP A 235 20.41 -9.00 -11.13
N THR A 236 21.11 -7.89 -10.98
CA THR A 236 21.59 -7.37 -9.70
C THR A 236 20.67 -6.31 -9.13
N SER A 237 19.46 -6.14 -9.70
CA SER A 237 18.52 -5.08 -9.31
C SER A 237 17.97 -5.25 -7.89
N GLY A 238 17.97 -6.48 -7.36
CA GLY A 238 17.42 -6.83 -6.04
C GLY A 238 15.89 -6.65 -5.97
N VAL A 239 15.22 -6.56 -7.13
CA VAL A 239 13.76 -6.62 -7.26
C VAL A 239 13.40 -8.07 -7.52
N ASP A 240 12.50 -8.62 -6.74
CA ASP A 240 11.88 -9.90 -6.99
C ASP A 240 10.64 -9.68 -7.87
N THR A 241 10.75 -9.98 -9.18
CA THR A 241 9.66 -9.82 -10.13
C THR A 241 8.48 -10.69 -9.74
N LEU A 242 8.71 -11.91 -9.25
CA LEU A 242 7.64 -12.81 -8.83
C LEU A 242 6.88 -12.23 -7.61
N GLU A 243 7.60 -11.76 -6.58
CA GLU A 243 6.97 -11.11 -5.42
C GLU A 243 6.16 -9.88 -5.85
N MET A 244 6.65 -9.14 -6.84
CA MET A 244 5.97 -7.97 -7.39
C MET A 244 4.68 -8.34 -8.13
N LEU A 245 4.70 -9.39 -8.97
CA LEU A 245 3.50 -9.91 -9.65
C LEU A 245 2.45 -10.38 -8.65
N LEU A 246 2.87 -11.15 -7.64
CA LEU A 246 1.97 -11.68 -6.60
C LEU A 246 1.40 -10.60 -5.67
N SER A 247 2.08 -9.46 -5.54
CA SER A 247 1.61 -8.33 -4.70
C SER A 247 0.77 -7.30 -5.45
N SER A 248 0.56 -7.47 -6.76
CA SER A 248 -0.27 -6.56 -7.54
C SER A 248 -1.76 -6.80 -7.27
N ASP A 249 -2.55 -5.72 -7.26
CA ASP A 249 -4.01 -5.79 -7.12
C ASP A 249 -4.68 -6.18 -8.44
N LEU A 250 -4.11 -5.75 -9.57
CA LEU A 250 -4.49 -6.11 -10.93
C LEU A 250 -3.23 -6.41 -11.75
N LEU A 251 -3.12 -7.61 -12.27
CA LEU A 251 -2.09 -8.02 -13.21
C LEU A 251 -2.69 -8.16 -14.61
N ILE A 252 -2.09 -7.48 -15.57
CA ILE A 252 -2.45 -7.60 -17.00
C ILE A 252 -1.28 -8.22 -17.74
N LEU A 253 -1.51 -9.41 -18.26
CA LEU A 253 -0.58 -10.14 -19.12
C LEU A 253 -1.03 -9.98 -20.57
N ASP A 254 -0.31 -9.20 -21.35
CA ASP A 254 -0.60 -9.01 -22.77
C ASP A 254 0.18 -10.03 -23.62
N ASP A 255 -0.29 -10.27 -24.83
CA ASP A 255 0.33 -11.17 -25.82
C ASP A 255 0.59 -12.60 -25.28
N LEU A 256 -0.35 -13.16 -24.53
CA LEU A 256 -0.31 -14.56 -24.08
C LEU A 256 -0.20 -15.51 -25.27
N GLY A 257 0.71 -16.49 -25.18
CA GLY A 257 1.00 -17.46 -26.25
C GLY A 257 2.10 -17.01 -27.21
N SER A 258 2.77 -15.88 -26.92
CA SER A 258 3.98 -15.45 -27.64
C SER A 258 5.28 -15.95 -26.96
N GLU A 259 5.15 -16.68 -25.87
CA GLU A 259 6.27 -17.24 -25.11
C GLU A 259 6.97 -18.32 -25.93
N PHE A 260 8.30 -18.39 -25.80
CA PHE A 260 9.07 -19.48 -26.36
C PHE A 260 9.06 -20.69 -25.40
N ASP A 261 8.97 -21.90 -25.96
CA ASP A 261 9.22 -23.11 -25.18
C ASP A 261 10.68 -23.11 -24.72
N THR A 262 10.88 -22.77 -23.45
CA THR A 262 12.19 -22.86 -22.78
C THR A 262 12.14 -23.98 -21.76
N PRO A 263 13.30 -24.60 -21.42
CA PRO A 263 13.37 -25.60 -20.33
C PRO A 263 13.11 -25.01 -18.95
N PHE A 264 12.88 -23.71 -18.86
CA PHE A 264 12.63 -22.95 -17.64
C PHE A 264 11.14 -22.71 -17.44
#